data_dc6257c8f240cc205b675513e54d9c4d
#
_entry.id   dc6257c8f240cc205b675513e54d9c4d
#
_cell.length_a   1.000
_cell.length_b   1.000
_cell.length_c   1.000
_cell.angle_alpha   90.00
_cell.angle_beta   90.00
_cell.angle_gamma   90.00
#
_symmetry.space_group_name_H-M   'P 1'
#
loop_
_entity.id
_entity.type
_entity.pdbx_description
1 polymer ?
#
loop_
_entity_poly.entity_id
_entity_poly.type
_entity_poly.pdbx_seq_one_letter_code
_entity_poly.pdbx_strand_id
1 'polypeptide(L)'
;DNRTDTVIYAVNKFVGLLAQGNPSIIELLGNDPELYVNMTPEGQMLLDNRELFLARRIAYSYGGFANDQLRRLQMGLLRNRVSPEALKNKFEKRSLERAIAGWGKDNIFEITISEDADEEGKHPLLISGSLNDYPVTSLKSLLKSLTTTIDQYEQPQHPKAQKDAAHINKHAMHIVRLYYTAFDILEKGEIITHRDKEREELLAIRNGKYLREDGSYAPEFFEFVDALEKRFQDDVRKTPLPAKPDFGKFEELLVEINKSYLRRIV
;
A
#
# COMPACT_ATOMS: atom_id res chain seq x y z
N ASP A 1 -9.79 21.22 -8.49
CA ASP A 1 -10.59 21.47 -9.71
C ASP A 1 -10.87 20.12 -10.37
N ASN A 2 -12.15 19.73 -10.46
CA ASN A 2 -12.55 18.44 -11.06
C ASN A 2 -12.24 18.33 -12.57
N ARG A 3 -11.87 19.42 -13.22
CA ARG A 3 -11.53 19.43 -14.66
C ARG A 3 -10.05 19.12 -14.91
N THR A 4 -9.18 19.40 -13.94
CA THR A 4 -7.72 19.29 -14.11
C THR A 4 -7.11 18.23 -13.20
N ASP A 5 -7.92 17.55 -12.35
CA ASP A 5 -7.45 16.60 -11.31
C ASP A 5 -6.31 17.20 -10.45
N THR A 6 -6.39 18.51 -10.20
CA THR A 6 -5.35 19.27 -9.50
C THR A 6 -5.64 19.31 -8.00
N VAL A 7 -4.66 18.94 -7.19
CA VAL A 7 -4.72 19.01 -5.73
C VAL A 7 -3.71 20.04 -5.24
N ILE A 8 -4.15 20.97 -4.39
CA ILE A 8 -3.30 21.99 -3.76
C ILE A 8 -3.18 21.68 -2.27
N TYR A 9 -1.95 21.62 -1.79
CA TYR A 9 -1.64 21.43 -0.38
C TYR A 9 -1.00 22.69 0.22
N ALA A 10 -1.45 23.08 1.43
CA ALA A 10 -0.65 23.98 2.25
C ALA A 10 0.69 23.29 2.61
N VAL A 11 1.79 24.04 2.66
CA VAL A 11 3.13 23.50 2.88
C VAL A 11 3.22 22.66 4.16
N ASN A 12 2.61 23.12 5.26
CA ASN A 12 2.59 22.40 6.53
C ASN A 12 1.89 21.04 6.40
N LYS A 13 0.79 20.97 5.64
CA LYS A 13 0.09 19.71 5.38
C LYS A 13 0.92 18.79 4.48
N PHE A 14 1.57 19.35 3.47
CA PHE A 14 2.44 18.60 2.55
C PHE A 14 3.61 17.95 3.31
N VAL A 15 4.34 18.73 4.12
CA VAL A 15 5.42 18.23 4.98
C VAL A 15 4.91 17.19 6.01
N GLY A 16 3.73 17.41 6.58
CA GLY A 16 3.10 16.43 7.47
C GLY A 16 2.78 15.10 6.78
N LEU A 17 2.37 15.10 5.53
CA LEU A 17 2.14 13.89 4.73
C LEU A 17 3.46 13.20 4.35
N LEU A 18 4.53 13.97 4.05
CA LEU A 18 5.88 13.43 3.86
C LEU A 18 6.36 12.72 5.13
N ALA A 19 6.21 13.36 6.29
CA ALA A 19 6.58 12.79 7.59
C ALA A 19 5.79 11.50 7.92
N GLN A 20 4.59 11.34 7.38
CA GLN A 20 3.80 10.12 7.50
C GLN A 20 4.21 9.04 6.48
N GLY A 21 5.10 9.36 5.55
CA GLY A 21 5.52 8.44 4.50
C GLY A 21 4.41 8.16 3.47
N ASN A 22 3.52 9.11 3.21
CA ASN A 22 2.45 8.93 2.23
C ASN A 22 3.04 8.67 0.83
N PRO A 23 2.78 7.50 0.19
CA PRO A 23 3.40 7.13 -1.08
C PRO A 23 3.21 8.18 -2.18
N SER A 24 1.98 8.67 -2.36
CA SER A 24 1.67 9.65 -3.42
C SER A 24 2.38 10.99 -3.24
N ILE A 25 2.76 11.33 -2.01
CA ILE A 25 3.47 12.59 -1.70
C ILE A 25 4.99 12.38 -1.73
N ILE A 26 5.47 11.23 -1.22
CA ILE A 26 6.89 10.86 -1.27
C ILE A 26 7.36 10.77 -2.74
N GLU A 27 6.56 10.14 -3.60
CA GLU A 27 6.89 10.01 -5.03
C GLU A 27 7.09 11.37 -5.74
N LEU A 28 6.42 12.44 -5.28
CA LEU A 28 6.64 13.78 -5.84
C LEU A 28 8.08 14.28 -5.66
N LEU A 29 8.80 13.83 -4.63
CA LEU A 29 10.19 14.19 -4.39
C LEU A 29 11.19 13.42 -5.27
N GLY A 30 10.73 12.40 -5.99
CA GLY A 30 11.55 11.56 -6.87
C GLY A 30 11.19 11.72 -8.36
N ASN A 31 10.39 12.70 -8.70
CA ASN A 31 10.06 12.96 -10.10
C ASN A 31 11.25 13.55 -10.87
N ASP A 32 11.28 13.29 -12.17
CA ASP A 32 12.23 13.93 -13.06
C ASP A 32 12.05 15.45 -13.03
N PRO A 33 13.16 16.23 -13.07
CA PRO A 33 13.10 17.70 -12.98
C PRO A 33 12.15 18.34 -13.99
N GLU A 34 12.01 17.77 -15.17
CA GLU A 34 11.14 18.24 -16.25
C GLU A 34 9.64 18.20 -15.90
N LEU A 35 9.27 17.39 -14.92
CA LEU A 35 7.89 17.26 -14.46
C LEU A 35 7.47 18.34 -13.47
N TYR A 36 8.40 19.14 -12.96
CA TYR A 36 8.10 20.26 -12.09
C TYR A 36 7.79 21.52 -12.93
N VAL A 37 6.50 21.80 -13.10
CA VAL A 37 6.03 22.94 -13.93
C VAL A 37 6.55 24.29 -13.44
N ASN A 38 6.66 24.46 -12.11
CA ASN A 38 7.21 25.66 -11.48
C ASN A 38 7.94 25.26 -10.20
N MET A 39 9.23 25.58 -10.10
CA MET A 39 10.05 25.32 -8.93
C MET A 39 10.35 26.64 -8.21
N THR A 40 9.83 26.77 -6.99
CA THR A 40 10.18 27.88 -6.11
C THR A 40 11.41 27.53 -5.26
N PRO A 41 12.11 28.51 -4.67
CA PRO A 41 13.19 28.22 -3.71
C PRO A 41 12.74 27.30 -2.57
N GLU A 42 11.53 27.46 -2.09
CA GLU A 42 10.94 26.63 -1.03
C GLU A 42 10.69 25.18 -1.50
N GLY A 43 10.28 25.01 -2.76
CA GLY A 43 10.16 23.69 -3.40
C GLY A 43 11.53 23.01 -3.54
N GLN A 44 12.55 23.78 -3.95
CA GLN A 44 13.92 23.28 -4.04
C GLN A 44 14.46 22.83 -2.67
N MET A 45 14.18 23.58 -1.60
CA MET A 45 14.56 23.18 -0.24
C MET A 45 13.97 21.84 0.16
N LEU A 46 12.74 21.51 -0.26
CA LEU A 46 12.15 20.19 -0.01
C LEU A 46 12.89 19.09 -0.77
N LEU A 47 13.25 19.32 -2.04
CA LEU A 47 13.98 18.34 -2.85
C LEU A 47 15.39 18.12 -2.34
N ASP A 48 16.10 19.16 -1.94
CA ASP A 48 17.46 19.09 -1.41
C ASP A 48 17.53 18.34 -0.06
N ASN A 49 16.42 18.31 0.67
CA ASN A 49 16.31 17.64 1.96
C ASN A 49 15.42 16.38 1.90
N ARG A 50 15.18 15.81 0.72
CA ARG A 50 14.26 14.66 0.55
C ARG A 50 14.62 13.43 1.38
N GLU A 51 15.90 13.22 1.67
CA GLU A 51 16.39 12.09 2.47
C GLU A 51 15.88 12.14 3.92
N LEU A 52 15.60 13.32 4.46
CA LEU A 52 15.05 13.49 5.81
C LEU A 52 13.70 12.75 5.95
N PHE A 53 12.95 12.62 4.86
CA PHE A 53 11.62 12.01 4.86
C PHE A 53 11.68 10.49 4.76
N LEU A 54 12.86 9.89 4.49
CA LEU A 54 13.02 8.47 4.31
C LEU A 54 13.34 7.78 5.65
N ALA A 55 12.41 7.00 6.12
CA ALA A 55 12.55 6.22 7.35
C ALA A 55 11.84 4.86 7.18
N ARG A 56 12.15 3.88 8.03
CA ARG A 56 11.50 2.57 8.03
C ARG A 56 9.97 2.65 8.11
N ARG A 57 9.44 3.73 8.69
CA ARG A 57 8.00 4.00 8.73
C ARG A 57 7.33 3.97 7.35
N ILE A 58 8.04 4.31 6.28
CA ILE A 58 7.54 4.24 4.89
C ILE A 58 7.00 2.85 4.57
N ALA A 59 7.60 1.80 5.13
CA ALA A 59 7.12 0.43 4.95
C ALA A 59 5.65 0.25 5.34
N TYR A 60 5.22 0.83 6.45
CA TYR A 60 3.82 0.72 6.88
C TYR A 60 2.86 1.42 5.91
N SER A 61 3.27 2.56 5.37
CA SER A 61 2.45 3.31 4.42
C SER A 61 2.38 2.62 3.06
N TYR A 62 3.51 2.22 2.49
CA TYR A 62 3.55 1.52 1.20
C TYR A 62 2.87 0.15 1.26
N GLY A 63 3.12 -0.65 2.30
CA GLY A 63 2.42 -1.91 2.53
C GLY A 63 0.91 -1.73 2.69
N GLY A 64 0.47 -0.73 3.45
CA GLY A 64 -0.93 -0.38 3.60
C GLY A 64 -1.61 0.02 2.29
N PHE A 65 -0.94 0.85 1.47
CA PHE A 65 -1.43 1.24 0.15
C PHE A 65 -1.48 0.07 -0.83
N ALA A 66 -0.48 -0.81 -0.84
CA ALA A 66 -0.46 -2.01 -1.67
C ALA A 66 -1.62 -2.95 -1.30
N ASN A 67 -1.86 -3.17 -0.01
CA ASN A 67 -2.98 -3.95 0.49
C ASN A 67 -4.35 -3.33 0.13
N ASP A 68 -4.49 -1.99 0.20
CA ASP A 68 -5.73 -1.32 -0.23
C ASP A 68 -5.97 -1.50 -1.73
N GLN A 69 -4.93 -1.39 -2.57
CA GLN A 69 -5.03 -1.64 -4.00
C GLN A 69 -5.39 -3.10 -4.30
N LEU A 70 -4.80 -4.06 -3.58
CA LEU A 70 -5.13 -5.48 -3.71
C LEU A 70 -6.59 -5.74 -3.35
N ARG A 71 -7.08 -5.16 -2.25
CA ARG A 71 -8.48 -5.25 -1.86
C ARG A 71 -9.41 -4.66 -2.93
N ARG A 72 -9.06 -3.51 -3.51
CA ARG A 72 -9.84 -2.89 -4.59
C ARG A 72 -9.91 -3.76 -5.84
N LEU A 73 -8.81 -4.44 -6.18
CA LEU A 73 -8.75 -5.42 -7.25
C LEU A 73 -9.67 -6.60 -6.93
N GLN A 74 -9.51 -7.21 -5.76
CA GLN A 74 -10.30 -8.36 -5.31
C GLN A 74 -11.81 -8.04 -5.30
N MET A 75 -12.20 -6.89 -4.74
CA MET A 75 -13.60 -6.44 -4.74
C MET A 75 -14.13 -6.16 -6.15
N GLY A 76 -13.28 -5.70 -7.07
CA GLY A 76 -13.61 -5.56 -8.48
C GLY A 76 -13.92 -6.93 -9.12
N LEU A 77 -13.07 -7.92 -8.86
CA LEU A 77 -13.24 -9.29 -9.36
C LEU A 77 -14.49 -9.97 -8.78
N LEU A 78 -14.77 -9.78 -7.47
CA LEU A 78 -15.96 -10.33 -6.82
C LEU A 78 -17.26 -9.79 -7.44
N ARG A 79 -17.29 -8.51 -7.80
CA ARG A 79 -18.48 -7.87 -8.42
C ARG A 79 -18.79 -8.40 -9.80
N ASN A 80 -17.80 -8.92 -10.50
CA ASN A 80 -17.92 -9.38 -11.88
C ASN A 80 -18.24 -10.88 -11.99
N ARG A 81 -18.45 -11.60 -10.88
CA ARG A 81 -18.61 -13.07 -10.88
C ARG A 81 -19.98 -13.57 -10.44
N VAL A 82 -20.32 -14.74 -10.97
CA VAL A 82 -21.61 -15.42 -10.76
C VAL A 82 -21.68 -16.18 -9.42
N SER A 83 -20.54 -16.57 -8.82
CA SER A 83 -20.47 -17.22 -7.50
C SER A 83 -19.44 -16.52 -6.61
N PRO A 84 -19.84 -15.46 -5.91
CA PRO A 84 -18.92 -14.63 -5.17
C PRO A 84 -18.40 -15.27 -3.87
N GLU A 85 -19.15 -16.21 -3.24
CA GLU A 85 -18.86 -16.67 -1.87
C GLU A 85 -17.52 -17.42 -1.76
N ALA A 86 -17.29 -18.44 -2.59
CA ALA A 86 -16.05 -19.19 -2.57
C ALA A 86 -14.82 -18.32 -2.89
N LEU A 87 -14.99 -17.35 -3.78
CA LEU A 87 -13.94 -16.39 -4.12
C LEU A 87 -13.72 -15.39 -2.98
N LYS A 88 -14.80 -14.93 -2.33
CA LYS A 88 -14.76 -14.09 -1.13
C LYS A 88 -13.95 -14.77 -0.03
N ASN A 89 -14.31 -16.01 0.34
CA ASN A 89 -13.61 -16.76 1.37
C ASN A 89 -12.12 -16.92 1.06
N LYS A 90 -11.76 -17.20 -0.19
CA LYS A 90 -10.36 -17.27 -0.63
C LYS A 90 -9.61 -15.95 -0.47
N PHE A 91 -10.22 -14.84 -0.81
CA PHE A 91 -9.60 -13.52 -0.68
C PHE A 91 -9.52 -13.07 0.78
N GLU A 92 -10.58 -13.30 1.55
CA GLU A 92 -10.63 -12.98 2.98
C GLU A 92 -9.59 -13.80 3.75
N LYS A 93 -9.51 -15.12 3.51
CA LYS A 93 -8.47 -15.98 4.05
C LYS A 93 -7.07 -15.39 3.83
N ARG A 94 -6.71 -15.10 2.57
CA ARG A 94 -5.40 -14.50 2.25
C ARG A 94 -5.15 -13.16 2.94
N SER A 95 -6.17 -12.32 3.07
CA SER A 95 -6.05 -11.03 3.75
C SER A 95 -5.84 -11.20 5.25
N LEU A 96 -6.49 -12.19 5.87
CA LEU A 96 -6.28 -12.55 7.27
C LEU A 96 -4.88 -13.15 7.48
N GLU A 97 -4.44 -14.07 6.62
CA GLU A 97 -3.09 -14.63 6.66
C GLU A 97 -2.02 -13.54 6.60
N ARG A 98 -2.19 -12.53 5.75
CA ARG A 98 -1.29 -11.37 5.70
C ARG A 98 -1.36 -10.53 6.98
N ALA A 99 -2.54 -10.31 7.51
CA ALA A 99 -2.70 -9.55 8.74
C ALA A 99 -1.98 -10.20 9.92
N ILE A 100 -1.90 -11.52 9.96
CA ILE A 100 -1.22 -12.28 11.02
C ILE A 100 0.25 -12.59 10.74
N ALA A 101 0.71 -12.56 9.49
CA ALA A 101 2.08 -12.93 9.11
C ALA A 101 3.18 -12.06 9.75
N GLY A 102 2.85 -10.82 10.14
CA GLY A 102 3.77 -9.88 10.79
C GLY A 102 3.87 -10.03 12.33
N TRP A 103 3.23 -11.02 12.94
CA TRP A 103 2.98 -11.07 14.38
C TRP A 103 3.96 -11.92 15.20
N GLY A 104 5.21 -12.00 14.77
CA GLY A 104 6.30 -12.61 15.53
C GLY A 104 6.69 -14.01 15.08
N LYS A 105 7.94 -14.37 15.35
CA LYS A 105 8.54 -15.63 14.88
C LYS A 105 7.96 -16.88 15.54
N ASP A 106 7.42 -16.73 16.75
CA ASP A 106 6.98 -17.83 17.60
C ASP A 106 5.44 -17.97 17.67
N ASN A 107 4.72 -17.09 16.97
CA ASN A 107 3.26 -17.11 16.90
C ASN A 107 2.83 -17.78 15.58
N ILE A 108 2.27 -18.96 15.69
CA ILE A 108 1.80 -19.73 14.54
C ILE A 108 0.28 -19.63 14.50
N PHE A 109 -0.21 -19.02 13.43
CA PHE A 109 -1.65 -19.00 13.13
C PHE A 109 -1.90 -19.62 11.77
N GLU A 110 -2.96 -20.39 11.70
CA GLU A 110 -3.46 -20.96 10.45
C GLU A 110 -4.90 -20.52 10.23
N ILE A 111 -5.20 -20.07 9.02
CA ILE A 111 -6.56 -19.76 8.57
C ILE A 111 -7.00 -20.85 7.61
N THR A 112 -8.08 -21.54 7.95
CA THR A 112 -8.67 -22.58 7.10
C THR A 112 -10.09 -22.23 6.71
N ILE A 113 -10.58 -22.77 5.59
CA ILE A 113 -11.99 -22.74 5.23
C ILE A 113 -12.59 -24.04 5.76
N SER A 114 -13.66 -23.95 6.55
CA SER A 114 -14.35 -25.15 7.07
C SER A 114 -14.83 -26.04 5.92
N GLU A 115 -14.68 -27.34 6.07
CA GLU A 115 -15.28 -28.31 5.17
C GLU A 115 -16.79 -28.43 5.42
N ASP A 116 -17.22 -28.18 6.66
CA ASP A 116 -18.62 -28.17 7.05
C ASP A 116 -19.25 -26.81 6.77
N ALA A 117 -20.43 -26.83 6.15
CA ALA A 117 -21.24 -25.65 5.98
C ALA A 117 -22.02 -25.32 7.27
N ASP A 118 -22.24 -24.03 7.52
CA ASP A 118 -23.12 -23.57 8.60
C ASP A 118 -24.61 -23.77 8.23
N GLU A 119 -25.51 -23.33 9.12
CA GLU A 119 -26.96 -23.43 8.94
C GLU A 119 -27.48 -22.70 7.69
N GLU A 120 -26.71 -21.73 7.18
CA GLU A 120 -27.01 -20.96 5.97
C GLU A 120 -26.36 -21.56 4.72
N GLY A 121 -25.63 -22.68 4.83
CA GLY A 121 -24.92 -23.34 3.74
C GLY A 121 -23.59 -22.66 3.37
N LYS A 122 -23.05 -21.82 4.25
CA LYS A 122 -21.76 -21.14 4.03
C LYS A 122 -20.65 -21.90 4.73
N HIS A 123 -19.44 -21.84 4.14
CA HIS A 123 -18.22 -22.42 4.71
C HIS A 123 -17.45 -21.36 5.49
N PRO A 124 -17.54 -21.31 6.85
CA PRO A 124 -16.90 -20.28 7.63
C PRO A 124 -15.37 -20.40 7.59
N LEU A 125 -14.69 -19.27 7.78
CA LEU A 125 -13.26 -19.23 8.01
C LEU A 125 -12.95 -19.52 9.47
N LEU A 126 -12.00 -20.42 9.69
CA LEU A 126 -11.53 -20.83 11.02
C LEU A 126 -10.11 -20.33 11.21
N ILE A 127 -9.82 -19.80 12.40
CA ILE A 127 -8.47 -19.47 12.83
C ILE A 127 -8.05 -20.44 13.93
N SER A 128 -6.88 -21.04 13.76
CA SER A 128 -6.25 -21.91 14.75
C SER A 128 -4.85 -21.39 15.03
N GLY A 129 -4.41 -21.44 16.30
CA GLY A 129 -3.06 -21.00 16.62
C GLY A 129 -2.85 -20.71 18.09
N SER A 130 -1.63 -20.25 18.41
CA SER A 130 -1.25 -19.85 19.76
C SER A 130 -0.46 -18.55 19.76
N LEU A 131 -0.63 -17.75 20.82
CA LEU A 131 0.18 -16.60 21.15
C LEU A 131 1.15 -17.00 22.26
N ASN A 132 2.44 -17.12 21.94
CA ASN A 132 3.48 -17.39 22.91
C ASN A 132 4.24 -16.09 23.21
N ASP A 133 4.35 -15.74 24.51
CA ASP A 133 5.06 -14.55 25.01
C ASP A 133 4.69 -13.23 24.28
N TYR A 134 3.43 -13.18 23.80
CA TYR A 134 2.95 -12.03 23.04
C TYR A 134 2.55 -10.89 23.99
N PRO A 135 3.03 -9.65 23.80
CA PRO A 135 2.68 -8.53 24.68
C PRO A 135 1.18 -8.25 24.68
N VAL A 136 0.53 -8.29 25.82
CA VAL A 136 -0.91 -8.01 25.98
C VAL A 136 -1.27 -6.64 25.40
N THR A 137 -0.38 -5.65 25.53
CA THR A 137 -0.56 -4.30 24.96
C THR A 137 -0.66 -4.31 23.42
N SER A 138 -0.05 -5.28 22.77
CA SER A 138 -0.08 -5.45 21.33
C SER A 138 -1.30 -6.24 20.84
N LEU A 139 -1.98 -7.00 21.74
CA LEU A 139 -3.16 -7.80 21.42
C LEU A 139 -4.30 -6.94 20.86
N LYS A 140 -4.48 -5.73 21.40
CA LYS A 140 -5.47 -4.77 20.89
C LYS A 140 -5.25 -4.43 19.41
N SER A 141 -4.01 -4.28 18.98
CA SER A 141 -3.68 -3.98 17.59
C SER A 141 -3.94 -5.20 16.68
N LEU A 142 -3.66 -6.41 17.17
CA LEU A 142 -4.00 -7.65 16.49
C LEU A 142 -5.50 -7.76 16.26
N LEU A 143 -6.27 -7.70 17.32
CA LEU A 143 -7.73 -7.79 17.24
C LEU A 143 -8.30 -6.74 16.29
N LYS A 144 -7.83 -5.49 16.39
CA LYS A 144 -8.25 -4.42 15.48
C LYS A 144 -7.92 -4.74 14.02
N SER A 145 -6.74 -5.29 13.74
CA SER A 145 -6.34 -5.65 12.37
C SER A 145 -7.24 -6.76 11.80
N LEU A 146 -7.50 -7.79 12.59
CA LEU A 146 -8.39 -8.90 12.21
C LEU A 146 -9.83 -8.40 11.98
N THR A 147 -10.41 -7.68 12.95
CA THR A 147 -11.76 -7.13 12.86
C THR A 147 -11.89 -6.22 11.63
N THR A 148 -10.92 -5.32 11.42
CA THR A 148 -10.93 -4.43 10.24
C THR A 148 -10.92 -5.24 8.94
N THR A 149 -10.17 -6.34 8.88
CA THR A 149 -10.13 -7.21 7.69
C THR A 149 -11.49 -7.88 7.48
N ILE A 150 -12.08 -8.47 8.50
CA ILE A 150 -13.40 -9.13 8.46
C ILE A 150 -14.46 -8.12 8.00
N ASP A 151 -14.58 -6.97 8.67
CA ASP A 151 -15.55 -5.93 8.34
C ASP A 151 -15.50 -5.49 6.88
N GLN A 152 -14.30 -5.48 6.28
CA GLN A 152 -14.12 -5.12 4.87
C GLN A 152 -14.76 -6.10 3.90
N TYR A 153 -14.85 -7.37 4.26
CA TYR A 153 -15.46 -8.42 3.44
C TYR A 153 -16.94 -8.64 3.78
N GLU A 154 -17.37 -8.24 4.98
CA GLU A 154 -18.79 -8.33 5.42
C GLU A 154 -19.65 -7.18 4.93
N GLN A 155 -19.04 -6.03 4.59
CA GLN A 155 -19.81 -4.88 4.12
C GLN A 155 -20.67 -5.24 2.89
N PRO A 156 -21.99 -4.97 2.93
CA PRO A 156 -22.86 -5.22 1.79
C PRO A 156 -22.31 -4.47 0.58
N GLN A 157 -22.10 -5.22 -0.49
CA GLN A 157 -21.63 -4.63 -1.73
C GLN A 157 -22.73 -3.74 -2.30
N HIS A 158 -22.60 -2.43 -2.13
CA HIS A 158 -23.46 -1.51 -2.84
C HIS A 158 -23.41 -1.84 -4.35
N PRO A 159 -24.54 -1.82 -5.05
CA PRO A 159 -24.61 -2.06 -6.50
C PRO A 159 -23.96 -0.87 -7.22
N LYS A 160 -22.65 -0.70 -7.07
CA LYS A 160 -21.87 0.19 -7.93
C LYS A 160 -21.60 -0.57 -9.21
N ALA A 161 -21.67 0.13 -10.33
CA ALA A 161 -21.41 -0.41 -11.66
C ALA A 161 -20.21 -1.36 -11.69
N GLN A 162 -20.32 -2.44 -12.47
CA GLN A 162 -19.20 -3.35 -12.74
C GLN A 162 -17.96 -2.54 -13.07
N LYS A 163 -16.84 -2.85 -12.41
CA LYS A 163 -15.56 -2.24 -12.77
C LYS A 163 -15.11 -2.83 -14.09
N ASP A 164 -14.82 -1.96 -15.06
CA ASP A 164 -14.23 -2.40 -16.31
C ASP A 164 -12.83 -3.02 -16.09
N ALA A 165 -12.39 -3.82 -17.04
CA ALA A 165 -11.11 -4.49 -17.04
C ALA A 165 -9.93 -3.49 -16.83
N ALA A 166 -10.05 -2.29 -17.41
CA ALA A 166 -9.02 -1.26 -17.30
C ALA A 166 -8.81 -0.77 -15.87
N HIS A 167 -9.90 -0.64 -15.09
CA HIS A 167 -9.79 -0.28 -13.66
C HIS A 167 -9.19 -1.41 -12.81
N ILE A 168 -9.57 -2.66 -13.09
CA ILE A 168 -9.02 -3.83 -12.40
C ILE A 168 -7.51 -3.92 -12.66
N ASN A 169 -7.09 -3.87 -13.92
CA ASN A 169 -5.69 -3.93 -14.32
C ASN A 169 -4.88 -2.74 -13.79
N LYS A 170 -5.50 -1.55 -13.66
CA LYS A 170 -4.87 -0.40 -13.01
C LYS A 170 -4.51 -0.70 -11.56
N HIS A 171 -5.42 -1.31 -10.79
CA HIS A 171 -5.12 -1.68 -9.41
C HIS A 171 -3.99 -2.71 -9.35
N ALA A 172 -3.99 -3.73 -10.22
CA ALA A 172 -2.95 -4.74 -10.30
C ALA A 172 -1.56 -4.11 -10.57
N MET A 173 -1.46 -3.24 -11.57
CA MET A 173 -0.23 -2.52 -11.89
C MET A 173 0.23 -1.64 -10.72
N HIS A 174 -0.69 -0.94 -10.05
CA HIS A 174 -0.33 -0.09 -8.91
C HIS A 174 0.25 -0.88 -7.73
N ILE A 175 -0.23 -2.10 -7.45
CA ILE A 175 0.33 -2.96 -6.40
C ILE A 175 1.81 -3.21 -6.67
N VAL A 176 2.13 -3.66 -7.88
CA VAL A 176 3.50 -4.00 -8.28
C VAL A 176 4.41 -2.76 -8.24
N ARG A 177 3.93 -1.63 -8.77
CA ARG A 177 4.66 -0.36 -8.76
C ARG A 177 4.97 0.13 -7.35
N LEU A 178 4.03 0.01 -6.42
CA LEU A 178 4.24 0.39 -5.01
C LEU A 178 5.35 -0.44 -4.37
N TYR A 179 5.38 -1.76 -4.59
CA TYR A 179 6.46 -2.61 -4.09
C TYR A 179 7.82 -2.23 -4.69
N TYR A 180 7.90 -2.01 -6.00
CA TYR A 180 9.17 -1.60 -6.64
C TYR A 180 9.70 -0.29 -6.09
N THR A 181 8.83 0.72 -5.89
CA THR A 181 9.25 1.98 -5.27
C THR A 181 9.68 1.78 -3.82
N ALA A 182 8.98 0.93 -3.07
CA ALA A 182 9.35 0.61 -1.71
C ALA A 182 10.71 -0.10 -1.61
N PHE A 183 11.04 -1.01 -2.55
CA PHE A 183 12.35 -1.67 -2.60
C PHE A 183 13.47 -0.67 -2.80
N ASP A 184 13.35 0.26 -3.76
CA ASP A 184 14.38 1.27 -3.98
C ASP A 184 14.58 2.14 -2.74
N ILE A 185 13.50 2.54 -2.07
CA ILE A 185 13.59 3.32 -0.84
C ILE A 185 14.25 2.52 0.30
N LEU A 186 13.81 1.28 0.52
CA LEU A 186 14.29 0.47 1.63
C LEU A 186 15.73 -0.03 1.44
N GLU A 187 16.10 -0.39 0.21
CA GLU A 187 17.42 -0.95 -0.11
C GLU A 187 18.46 0.14 -0.38
N LYS A 188 18.07 1.22 -1.08
CA LYS A 188 19.00 2.23 -1.62
C LYS A 188 18.85 3.60 -0.95
N GLY A 189 17.73 3.88 -0.29
CA GLY A 189 17.39 5.22 0.17
C GLY A 189 17.04 6.18 -0.97
N GLU A 190 16.58 5.67 -2.11
CA GLU A 190 16.28 6.46 -3.30
C GLU A 190 14.79 6.42 -3.66
N ILE A 191 14.24 7.55 -4.07
CA ILE A 191 12.86 7.65 -4.56
C ILE A 191 12.92 7.59 -6.09
N ILE A 192 12.79 6.40 -6.67
CA ILE A 192 12.82 6.19 -8.12
C ILE A 192 11.38 6.08 -8.63
N THR A 193 10.91 7.08 -9.36
CA THR A 193 9.57 7.10 -9.96
C THR A 193 9.60 6.76 -11.46
N HIS A 194 10.67 7.09 -12.14
CA HIS A 194 10.91 6.69 -13.52
C HIS A 194 11.37 5.24 -13.58
N ARG A 195 10.60 4.38 -14.26
CA ARG A 195 10.72 2.91 -14.21
C ARG A 195 11.10 2.31 -15.56
N ASP A 196 12.27 2.65 -16.10
CA ASP A 196 12.69 2.14 -17.41
C ASP A 196 12.78 0.61 -17.47
N LYS A 197 13.35 0.01 -16.42
CA LYS A 197 13.56 -1.45 -16.36
C LYS A 197 12.25 -2.24 -16.21
N GLU A 198 11.35 -1.75 -15.38
CA GLU A 198 10.09 -2.43 -15.06
C GLU A 198 8.92 -1.95 -15.93
N ARG A 199 9.15 -0.97 -16.81
CA ARG A 199 8.11 -0.32 -17.60
C ARG A 199 7.32 -1.30 -18.46
N GLU A 200 7.99 -2.20 -19.15
CA GLU A 200 7.33 -3.19 -20.00
C GLU A 200 6.43 -4.13 -19.20
N GLU A 201 6.93 -4.62 -18.05
CA GLU A 201 6.14 -5.47 -17.15
C GLU A 201 4.93 -4.74 -16.59
N LEU A 202 5.11 -3.51 -16.09
CA LEU A 202 4.02 -2.71 -15.55
C LEU A 202 2.96 -2.41 -16.63
N LEU A 203 3.37 -2.11 -17.86
CA LEU A 203 2.46 -1.92 -18.98
C LEU A 203 1.75 -3.21 -19.38
N ALA A 204 2.44 -4.35 -19.38
CA ALA A 204 1.82 -5.64 -19.66
C ALA A 204 0.70 -5.96 -18.63
N ILE A 205 0.96 -5.72 -17.33
CA ILE A 205 -0.04 -5.88 -16.27
C ILE A 205 -1.21 -4.91 -16.51
N ARG A 206 -0.92 -3.65 -16.82
CA ARG A 206 -1.92 -2.61 -17.11
C ARG A 206 -2.81 -2.99 -18.30
N ASN A 207 -2.24 -3.67 -19.28
CA ASN A 207 -2.92 -4.12 -20.51
C ASN A 207 -3.56 -5.50 -20.36
N GLY A 208 -3.58 -6.09 -19.15
CA GLY A 208 -4.37 -7.30 -18.88
C GLY A 208 -3.60 -8.61 -18.94
N LYS A 209 -2.26 -8.61 -18.82
CA LYS A 209 -1.44 -9.84 -18.83
C LYS A 209 -2.00 -10.98 -17.98
N TYR A 210 -2.65 -10.66 -16.86
CA TYR A 210 -3.19 -11.64 -15.91
C TYR A 210 -4.71 -11.72 -15.93
N LEU A 211 -5.40 -10.91 -16.73
CA LEU A 211 -6.85 -10.97 -16.87
C LEU A 211 -7.23 -12.03 -17.89
N ARG A 212 -8.04 -13.01 -17.51
CA ARG A 212 -8.53 -14.09 -18.37
C ARG A 212 -9.80 -13.66 -19.11
N GLU A 213 -10.15 -14.36 -20.17
CA GLU A 213 -11.34 -14.10 -20.98
C GLU A 213 -12.65 -14.20 -20.16
N ASP A 214 -12.67 -15.08 -19.16
CA ASP A 214 -13.79 -15.24 -18.23
C ASP A 214 -13.89 -14.11 -17.18
N GLY A 215 -13.05 -13.07 -17.28
CA GLY A 215 -12.98 -11.97 -16.34
C GLY A 215 -12.30 -12.31 -15.01
N SER A 216 -11.73 -13.52 -14.88
CA SER A 216 -10.92 -13.89 -13.71
C SER A 216 -9.50 -13.39 -13.83
N TYR A 217 -8.84 -13.26 -12.70
CA TYR A 217 -7.41 -13.00 -12.65
C TYR A 217 -6.63 -14.31 -12.45
N ALA A 218 -5.56 -14.46 -13.21
CA ALA A 218 -4.70 -15.63 -13.15
C ALA A 218 -4.11 -15.80 -11.73
N PRO A 219 -4.11 -17.03 -11.17
CA PRO A 219 -3.53 -17.30 -9.86
C PRO A 219 -2.07 -16.84 -9.74
N GLU A 220 -1.32 -16.92 -10.83
CA GLU A 220 0.08 -16.52 -10.95
C GLU A 220 0.31 -15.05 -10.58
N PHE A 221 -0.69 -14.18 -10.78
CA PHE A 221 -0.60 -12.80 -10.31
C PHE A 221 -0.58 -12.71 -8.78
N PHE A 222 -1.41 -13.48 -8.11
CA PHE A 222 -1.47 -13.46 -6.64
C PHE A 222 -0.22 -14.10 -6.03
N GLU A 223 0.34 -15.14 -6.66
CA GLU A 223 1.62 -15.74 -6.26
C GLU A 223 2.77 -14.73 -6.45
N PHE A 224 2.75 -13.98 -7.54
CA PHE A 224 3.71 -12.91 -7.78
C PHE A 224 3.61 -11.81 -6.72
N VAL A 225 2.40 -11.35 -6.38
CA VAL A 225 2.19 -10.36 -5.32
C VAL A 225 2.65 -10.89 -3.96
N ASP A 226 2.37 -12.16 -3.65
CA ASP A 226 2.81 -12.80 -2.39
C ASP A 226 4.35 -12.86 -2.32
N ALA A 227 5.03 -13.12 -3.43
CA ALA A 227 6.50 -13.08 -3.50
C ALA A 227 7.06 -11.66 -3.29
N LEU A 228 6.44 -10.65 -3.90
CA LEU A 228 6.81 -9.24 -3.68
C LEU A 228 6.63 -8.84 -2.22
N GLU A 229 5.52 -9.22 -1.61
CA GLU A 229 5.26 -8.93 -0.21
C GLU A 229 6.28 -9.60 0.72
N LYS A 230 6.63 -10.85 0.47
CA LYS A 230 7.65 -11.56 1.23
C LYS A 230 9.01 -10.85 1.15
N ARG A 231 9.45 -10.46 -0.05
CA ARG A 231 10.66 -9.65 -0.23
C ARG A 231 10.57 -8.34 0.53
N PHE A 232 9.44 -7.64 0.42
CA PHE A 232 9.21 -6.39 1.11
C PHE A 232 9.38 -6.52 2.64
N GLN A 233 8.82 -7.57 3.26
CA GLN A 233 8.99 -7.84 4.68
C GLN A 233 10.46 -8.11 5.06
N ASP A 234 11.21 -8.79 4.16
CA ASP A 234 12.63 -9.02 4.35
C ASP A 234 13.43 -7.71 4.28
N ASP A 235 13.13 -6.84 3.32
CA ASP A 235 13.79 -5.55 3.15
C ASP A 235 13.51 -4.60 4.32
N VAL A 236 12.27 -4.59 4.84
CA VAL A 236 11.91 -3.85 6.06
C VAL A 236 12.78 -4.26 7.26
N ARG A 237 13.15 -5.54 7.36
CA ARG A 237 14.00 -6.02 8.45
C ARG A 237 15.47 -5.65 8.27
N LYS A 238 15.93 -5.52 7.02
CA LYS A 238 17.34 -5.32 6.67
C LYS A 238 17.70 -3.86 6.38
N THR A 239 16.72 -3.01 6.13
CA THR A 239 16.93 -1.63 5.71
C THR A 239 17.83 -0.85 6.67
N PRO A 240 18.80 -0.08 6.16
CA PRO A 240 19.63 0.81 6.97
C PRO A 240 18.89 2.10 7.38
N LEU A 241 17.70 2.34 6.86
CA LEU A 241 16.93 3.54 7.16
C LEU A 241 16.61 3.66 8.66
N PRO A 242 16.61 4.89 9.22
CA PRO A 242 16.26 5.13 10.60
C PRO A 242 14.84 4.62 10.91
N ALA A 243 14.59 4.16 12.12
CA ALA A 243 13.30 3.62 12.55
C ALA A 243 12.18 4.67 12.43
N LYS A 244 12.50 5.93 12.72
CA LYS A 244 11.59 7.07 12.64
C LYS A 244 12.29 8.24 11.96
N PRO A 245 11.52 9.12 11.29
CA PRO A 245 12.05 10.38 10.80
C PRO A 245 12.58 11.26 11.92
N ASP A 246 13.55 12.11 11.63
CA ASP A 246 14.03 13.14 12.54
C ASP A 246 13.08 14.34 12.55
N PHE A 247 12.12 14.33 13.47
CA PHE A 247 11.12 15.39 13.57
C PHE A 247 11.72 16.75 13.91
N GLY A 248 12.85 16.83 14.60
CA GLY A 248 13.54 18.10 14.89
C GLY A 248 14.02 18.74 13.60
N LYS A 249 14.69 17.98 12.73
CA LYS A 249 15.11 18.49 11.40
C LYS A 249 13.94 18.85 10.51
N PHE A 250 12.80 18.18 10.63
CA PHE A 250 11.59 18.57 9.92
C PHE A 250 11.07 19.93 10.34
N GLU A 251 11.01 20.19 11.64
CA GLU A 251 10.60 21.46 12.18
C GLU A 251 11.56 22.57 11.76
N GLU A 252 12.86 22.34 11.81
CA GLU A 252 13.89 23.29 11.34
C GLU A 252 13.69 23.61 9.85
N LEU A 253 13.55 22.57 9.00
CA LEU A 253 13.30 22.75 7.56
C LEU A 253 12.02 23.54 7.31
N LEU A 254 10.93 23.22 8.01
CA LEU A 254 9.65 23.88 7.86
C LEU A 254 9.74 25.37 8.27
N VAL A 255 10.48 25.68 9.34
CA VAL A 255 10.75 27.05 9.78
C VAL A 255 11.54 27.81 8.71
N GLU A 256 12.58 27.21 8.14
CA GLU A 256 13.38 27.85 7.09
C GLU A 256 12.57 28.07 5.80
N ILE A 257 11.74 27.13 5.39
CA ILE A 257 10.81 27.29 4.25
C ILE A 257 9.88 28.48 4.49
N ASN A 258 9.26 28.57 5.66
CA ASN A 258 8.37 29.68 5.97
C ASN A 258 9.11 31.03 6.04
N LYS A 259 10.33 31.08 6.59
CA LYS A 259 11.18 32.28 6.60
C LYS A 259 11.56 32.71 5.18
N SER A 260 11.95 31.76 4.31
CA SER A 260 12.26 32.01 2.90
C SER A 260 11.08 32.68 2.20
N TYR A 261 9.89 32.10 2.35
CA TYR A 261 8.67 32.64 1.76
C TYR A 261 8.35 34.06 2.25
N LEU A 262 8.41 34.29 3.58
CA LEU A 262 8.13 35.61 4.16
C LEU A 262 9.11 36.68 3.69
N ARG A 263 10.41 36.39 3.58
CA ARG A 263 11.43 37.31 3.07
C ARG A 263 11.20 37.69 1.61
N ARG A 264 10.50 36.87 0.84
CA ARG A 264 10.23 37.11 -0.57
C ARG A 264 8.98 37.96 -0.81
N ILE A 265 8.05 38.01 0.11
CA ILE A 265 6.79 38.73 -0.03
C ILE A 265 6.78 40.08 0.74
N VAL A 266 7.78 40.30 1.62
CA VAL A 266 8.04 41.57 2.30
C VAL A 266 9.11 42.34 1.53
#